data_8f74a36113443614cb6d6e4b651ca95b
#
_entry.id   8f74a36113443614cb6d6e4b651ca95b
#
_cell.length_a   1.000
_cell.length_b   1.000
_cell.length_c   1.000
_cell.angle_alpha   90.00
_cell.angle_beta   90.00
_cell.angle_gamma   90.00
#
_symmetry.space_group_name_H-M   'P 1'
#
loop_
_entity.id
_entity.type
_entity.pdbx_description
1 polymer ?
#
loop_
_entity_poly.entity_id
_entity_poly.type
_entity_poly.pdbx_seq_one_letter_code
_entity_poly.pdbx_strand_id
1 'polypeptide(L)'
;FSAPFILYDPSGEIKPGKRAGIAQQTDIMPTVFGILGYNKPYLSFGCDLLKTPPQQTYALNYINGVYQYTKNGYTMQFDGNRVTGIYSLKDLLMQHNLVGKVPEQAQMERELKAIIYQYMYRMVNNKLR
;
A
#
# COMPACT_ATOMS: atom_id res chain seq x y z
N PHE A 1 7.55 7.46 -8.96
CA PHE A 1 7.75 8.67 -8.14
C PHE A 1 7.66 8.29 -6.67
N SER A 2 8.60 8.80 -5.87
CA SER A 2 8.63 8.59 -4.41
C SER A 2 8.59 9.96 -3.74
N ALA A 3 7.63 10.17 -2.83
CA ALA A 3 7.54 11.36 -2.02
C ALA A 3 7.84 11.00 -0.56
N PRO A 4 8.62 11.80 0.18
CA PRO A 4 8.85 11.55 1.59
C PRO A 4 7.59 11.85 2.40
N PHE A 5 7.30 11.02 3.40
CA PHE A 5 6.35 11.30 4.45
C PHE A 5 7.12 11.56 5.75
N ILE A 6 7.02 12.78 6.27
CA ILE A 6 7.76 13.23 7.45
C ILE A 6 6.76 13.58 8.54
N LEU A 7 6.92 12.96 9.71
CA LEU A 7 6.22 13.32 10.94
C LEU A 7 7.18 14.07 11.84
N TYR A 8 6.77 15.26 12.28
CA TYR A 8 7.47 16.02 13.29
C TYR A 8 6.63 16.09 14.57
N ASP A 9 7.22 15.61 15.64
CA ASP A 9 6.58 15.60 16.96
C ASP A 9 7.44 16.36 17.96
N PRO A 10 7.04 17.60 18.33
CA PRO A 10 7.78 18.41 19.30
C PRO A 10 7.67 17.87 20.74
N SER A 11 6.70 17.01 21.05
CA SER A 11 6.58 16.38 22.38
C SER A 11 7.63 15.30 22.63
N GLY A 12 8.21 14.75 21.55
CA GLY A 12 9.19 13.66 21.62
C GLY A 12 8.60 12.28 21.90
N GLU A 13 7.28 12.11 21.87
CA GLU A 13 6.62 10.81 22.06
C GLU A 13 6.89 9.86 20.88
N ILE A 14 7.02 10.41 19.67
CA ILE A 14 7.41 9.66 18.48
C ILE A 14 8.93 9.60 18.42
N LYS A 15 9.50 8.40 18.61
CA LYS A 15 10.95 8.23 18.52
C LYS A 15 11.47 8.62 17.14
N PRO A 16 12.52 9.47 17.08
CA PRO A 16 13.16 9.85 15.82
C PRO A 16 13.70 8.62 15.08
N GLY A 17 13.62 8.63 13.76
CA GLY A 17 14.20 7.57 12.95
C GLY A 17 13.51 7.40 11.60
N LYS A 18 14.13 6.60 10.75
CA LYS A 18 13.55 6.17 9.47
C LYS A 18 12.83 4.84 9.69
N ARG A 19 11.56 4.79 9.32
CA ARG A 19 10.80 3.54 9.33
C ARG A 19 11.00 2.78 8.02
N ALA A 20 11.28 1.49 8.15
CA ALA A 20 11.23 0.56 7.03
C ALA A 20 9.76 0.24 6.72
N GLY A 21 9.48 -0.07 5.47
CA GLY A 21 8.13 -0.40 5.01
C GLY A 21 7.74 0.44 3.81
N ILE A 22 6.65 0.04 3.19
CA ILE A 22 6.08 0.73 2.05
C ILE A 22 5.00 1.67 2.59
N ALA A 23 4.97 2.90 2.13
CA ALA A 23 3.98 3.89 2.53
C ALA A 23 3.26 4.47 1.31
N GLN A 24 2.01 4.84 1.49
CA GLN A 24 1.18 5.50 0.48
C GLN A 24 0.39 6.65 1.12
N GLN A 25 -0.17 7.54 0.30
CA GLN A 25 -0.89 8.70 0.81
C GLN A 25 -2.10 8.33 1.68
N THR A 26 -2.76 7.22 1.40
CA THR A 26 -3.91 6.75 2.19
C THR A 26 -3.55 6.33 3.61
N ASP A 27 -2.26 6.14 3.92
CA ASP A 27 -1.77 5.81 5.25
C ASP A 27 -1.70 7.05 6.19
N ILE A 28 -1.73 8.26 5.63
CA ILE A 28 -1.61 9.49 6.41
C ILE A 28 -2.74 9.59 7.44
N MET A 29 -3.99 9.43 7.01
CA MET A 29 -5.14 9.57 7.88
C MET A 29 -5.14 8.55 9.03
N PRO A 30 -5.02 7.23 8.80
CA PRO A 30 -5.00 6.27 9.90
C PRO A 30 -3.80 6.45 10.83
N THR A 31 -2.64 6.91 10.31
CA THR A 31 -1.47 7.21 11.14
C THR A 31 -1.74 8.40 12.07
N VAL A 32 -2.31 9.49 11.55
CA VAL A 32 -2.69 10.65 12.36
C VAL A 32 -3.76 10.30 13.38
N PHE A 33 -4.77 9.52 12.99
CA PHE A 33 -5.79 9.05 13.92
C PHE A 33 -5.21 8.17 15.04
N GLY A 34 -4.21 7.34 14.70
CA GLY A 34 -3.49 6.55 15.70
C GLY A 34 -2.72 7.40 16.71
N ILE A 35 -2.12 8.50 16.27
CA ILE A 35 -1.43 9.48 17.13
C ILE A 35 -2.43 10.20 18.05
N LEU A 36 -3.57 10.63 17.50
CA LEU A 36 -4.60 11.35 18.23
C LEU A 36 -5.46 10.46 19.14
N GLY A 37 -5.25 9.15 19.15
CA GLY A 37 -6.07 8.23 19.94
C GLY A 37 -7.52 8.15 19.47
N TYR A 38 -7.79 8.44 18.20
CA TYR A 38 -9.15 8.38 17.64
C TYR A 38 -9.68 6.95 17.69
N ASN A 39 -10.84 6.75 18.34
CA ASN A 39 -11.40 5.43 18.62
C ASN A 39 -12.76 5.14 17.98
N LYS A 40 -13.24 6.04 17.08
CA LYS A 40 -14.48 5.78 16.36
C LYS A 40 -14.21 5.00 15.06
N PRO A 41 -15.19 4.19 14.60
CA PRO A 41 -15.05 3.51 13.31
C PRO A 41 -14.86 4.51 12.16
N TYR A 42 -13.95 4.18 11.25
CA TYR A 42 -13.73 4.92 10.01
C TYR A 42 -13.33 3.96 8.90
N LEU A 43 -13.50 4.38 7.65
CA LEU A 43 -13.05 3.64 6.50
C LEU A 43 -11.66 4.13 6.08
N SER A 44 -10.72 3.21 5.90
CA SER A 44 -9.43 3.49 5.27
C SER A 44 -8.98 2.30 4.42
N PHE A 45 -8.32 2.61 3.29
CA PHE A 45 -7.52 1.65 2.51
C PHE A 45 -6.02 1.76 2.82
N GLY A 46 -5.65 2.61 3.76
CA GLY A 46 -4.32 2.71 4.31
C GLY A 46 -4.23 2.10 5.71
N CYS A 47 -3.04 2.13 6.27
CA CYS A 47 -2.74 1.60 7.59
C CYS A 47 -2.04 2.66 8.48
N ASP A 48 -2.08 2.45 9.79
CA ASP A 48 -1.28 3.22 10.75
C ASP A 48 0.19 2.79 10.64
N LEU A 49 1.02 3.62 10.02
CA LEU A 49 2.44 3.33 9.79
C LEU A 49 3.26 3.22 11.07
N LEU A 50 2.79 3.76 12.19
CA LEU A 50 3.49 3.68 13.47
C LEU A 50 3.25 2.33 14.17
N LYS A 51 2.11 1.68 13.91
CA LYS A 51 1.69 0.43 14.55
C LYS A 51 1.81 -0.79 13.62
N THR A 52 1.62 -0.58 12.31
CA THR A 52 1.61 -1.69 11.34
C THR A 52 3.02 -2.21 11.09
N PRO A 53 3.27 -3.51 11.21
CA PRO A 53 4.56 -4.11 10.86
C PRO A 53 4.93 -3.86 9.38
N PRO A 54 6.21 -3.60 9.06
CA PRO A 54 6.64 -3.31 7.68
C PRO A 54 6.20 -4.34 6.62
N GLN A 55 6.11 -5.62 6.99
CA GLN A 55 5.70 -6.71 6.10
C GLN A 55 4.22 -6.68 5.73
N GLN A 56 3.40 -5.95 6.51
CA GLN A 56 1.96 -5.80 6.27
C GLN A 56 1.64 -4.52 5.50
N THR A 57 2.61 -3.62 5.34
CA THR A 57 2.42 -2.38 4.58
C THR A 57 2.47 -2.63 3.07
N TYR A 58 1.75 -1.83 2.32
CA TYR A 58 1.69 -1.91 0.87
C TYR A 58 1.43 -0.54 0.24
N ALA A 59 1.65 -0.43 -1.07
CA ALA A 59 1.18 0.71 -1.84
C ALA A 59 0.43 0.24 -3.09
N LEU A 60 -0.65 0.93 -3.42
CA LEU A 60 -1.47 0.67 -4.59
C LEU A 60 -1.66 1.95 -5.39
N ASN A 61 -1.27 1.91 -6.66
CA ASN A 61 -1.51 2.97 -7.62
C ASN A 61 -2.27 2.42 -8.83
N TYR A 62 -3.03 3.29 -9.50
CA TYR A 62 -3.67 2.99 -10.77
C TYR A 62 -3.25 4.05 -11.79
N ILE A 63 -2.49 3.63 -12.79
CA ILE A 63 -1.89 4.53 -13.78
C ILE A 63 -2.07 3.90 -15.16
N ASN A 64 -2.65 4.65 -16.10
CA ASN A 64 -2.81 4.23 -17.50
C ASN A 64 -3.46 2.85 -17.69
N GLY A 65 -4.51 2.56 -16.90
CA GLY A 65 -5.22 1.28 -17.00
C GLY A 65 -4.57 0.12 -16.27
N VAL A 66 -3.46 0.34 -15.55
CA VAL A 66 -2.70 -0.70 -14.85
C VAL A 66 -2.67 -0.42 -13.36
N TYR A 67 -3.02 -1.40 -12.55
CA TYR A 67 -2.81 -1.40 -11.11
C TYR A 67 -1.35 -1.76 -10.83
N GLN A 68 -0.69 -0.96 -10.01
CA GLN A 68 0.64 -1.22 -9.49
C GLN A 68 0.54 -1.50 -7.99
N TYR A 69 0.73 -2.74 -7.61
CA TYR A 69 0.67 -3.18 -6.21
C TYR A 69 2.06 -3.51 -5.71
N THR A 70 2.53 -2.75 -4.73
CA THR A 70 3.87 -2.88 -4.16
C THR A 70 3.79 -3.45 -2.76
N LYS A 71 4.42 -4.58 -2.53
CA LYS A 71 4.51 -5.27 -1.24
C LYS A 71 5.70 -6.24 -1.22
N ASN A 72 6.23 -6.53 -0.04
CA ASN A 72 7.26 -7.57 0.19
C ASN A 72 8.48 -7.47 -0.75
N GLY A 73 8.89 -6.26 -1.11
CA GLY A 73 10.06 -6.06 -1.98
C GLY A 73 9.79 -6.18 -3.49
N TYR A 74 8.55 -6.34 -3.90
CA TYR A 74 8.14 -6.44 -5.29
C TYR A 74 7.08 -5.40 -5.65
N THR A 75 7.06 -5.00 -6.92
CA THR A 75 5.94 -4.29 -7.55
C THR A 75 5.30 -5.19 -8.59
N MET A 76 4.03 -5.47 -8.42
CA MET A 76 3.21 -6.25 -9.33
C MET A 76 2.35 -5.33 -10.20
N GLN A 77 2.31 -5.56 -11.49
CA GLN A 77 1.45 -4.90 -12.47
C GLN A 77 0.27 -5.82 -12.83
N PHE A 78 -0.94 -5.28 -12.77
CA PHE A 78 -2.18 -6.00 -13.04
C PHE A 78 -3.10 -5.16 -13.93
N ASP A 79 -3.53 -5.70 -15.06
CA ASP A 79 -4.32 -4.98 -16.07
C ASP A 79 -5.85 -5.02 -15.80
N GLY A 80 -6.27 -5.56 -14.67
CA GLY A 80 -7.67 -5.79 -14.32
C GLY A 80 -8.14 -7.22 -14.60
N ASN A 81 -7.38 -7.99 -15.38
CA ASN A 81 -7.67 -9.38 -15.73
C ASN A 81 -6.55 -10.33 -15.28
N ARG A 82 -5.30 -9.99 -15.57
CA ARG A 82 -4.12 -10.82 -15.28
C ARG A 82 -2.93 -9.99 -14.80
N VAL A 83 -2.00 -10.67 -14.14
CA VAL A 83 -0.68 -10.10 -13.81
C VAL A 83 0.15 -10.02 -15.08
N THR A 84 0.59 -8.81 -15.43
CA THR A 84 1.38 -8.51 -16.63
C THR A 84 2.86 -8.36 -16.33
N GLY A 85 3.22 -8.01 -15.09
CA GLY A 85 4.60 -7.84 -14.67
C GLY A 85 4.77 -7.98 -13.16
N ILE A 86 5.92 -8.51 -12.75
CA ILE A 86 6.42 -8.45 -11.37
C ILE A 86 7.88 -8.09 -11.41
N TYR A 87 8.25 -7.09 -10.62
CA TYR A 87 9.61 -6.56 -10.60
C TYR A 87 10.08 -6.40 -9.16
N SER A 88 11.34 -6.71 -8.92
CA SER A 88 11.97 -6.40 -7.63
C SER A 88 12.07 -4.89 -7.44
N LEU A 89 11.88 -4.40 -6.22
CA LEU A 89 12.12 -2.97 -5.89
C LEU A 89 13.58 -2.55 -6.07
N LYS A 90 14.51 -3.51 -6.22
CA LYS A 90 15.92 -3.25 -6.57
C LYS A 90 16.12 -3.03 -8.07
N ASP A 91 15.19 -3.49 -8.90
CA ASP A 91 15.19 -3.32 -10.36
C ASP A 91 14.46 -2.01 -10.72
N LEU A 92 15.14 -0.89 -10.54
CA LEU A 92 14.58 0.45 -10.73
C LEU A 92 14.09 0.71 -12.15
N LEU A 93 14.59 -0.01 -13.13
CA LEU A 93 14.23 0.14 -14.55
C LEU A 93 13.20 -0.89 -14.99
N MET A 94 12.76 -1.78 -14.10
CA MET A 94 11.78 -2.84 -14.39
C MET A 94 12.15 -3.68 -15.63
N GLN A 95 13.41 -4.05 -15.76
CA GLN A 95 13.94 -4.81 -16.92
C GLN A 95 13.76 -6.32 -16.77
N HIS A 96 13.66 -6.83 -15.52
CA HIS A 96 13.60 -8.25 -15.25
C HIS A 96 12.20 -8.64 -14.77
N ASN A 97 11.34 -9.06 -15.70
CA ASN A 97 10.01 -9.53 -15.35
C ASN A 97 10.08 -10.91 -14.66
N LEU A 98 9.53 -11.00 -13.46
CA LEU A 98 9.55 -12.18 -12.59
C LEU A 98 8.20 -12.90 -12.51
N VAL A 99 7.27 -12.64 -13.43
CA VAL A 99 5.96 -13.32 -13.46
C VAL A 99 6.17 -14.84 -13.51
N GLY A 100 5.48 -15.56 -12.61
CA GLY A 100 5.60 -16.99 -12.45
C GLY A 100 6.84 -17.48 -11.69
N LYS A 101 7.72 -16.58 -11.26
CA LYS A 101 8.97 -16.93 -10.55
C LYS A 101 8.98 -16.49 -9.08
N VAL A 102 7.98 -15.72 -8.65
CA VAL A 102 7.88 -15.18 -7.28
C VAL A 102 6.84 -15.98 -6.50
N PRO A 103 7.22 -16.63 -5.39
CA PRO A 103 6.28 -17.41 -4.57
C PRO A 103 5.09 -16.60 -4.05
N GLU A 104 5.31 -15.32 -3.75
CA GLU A 104 4.30 -14.40 -3.21
C GLU A 104 3.29 -13.92 -4.26
N GLN A 105 3.50 -14.19 -5.54
CA GLN A 105 2.64 -13.67 -6.63
C GLN A 105 1.16 -13.98 -6.41
N ALA A 106 0.82 -15.22 -6.10
CA ALA A 106 -0.56 -15.64 -5.92
C ALA A 106 -1.23 -14.97 -4.72
N GLN A 107 -0.47 -14.70 -3.66
CA GLN A 107 -0.96 -13.96 -2.50
C GLN A 107 -1.17 -12.49 -2.84
N MET A 108 -0.19 -11.85 -3.47
CA MET A 108 -0.26 -10.44 -3.88
C MET A 108 -1.45 -10.20 -4.82
N GLU A 109 -1.69 -11.11 -5.77
CA GLU A 109 -2.82 -11.01 -6.70
C GLU A 109 -4.16 -11.12 -5.97
N ARG A 110 -4.30 -12.06 -5.03
CA ARG A 110 -5.53 -12.19 -4.22
C ARG A 110 -5.79 -10.94 -3.38
N GLU A 111 -4.75 -10.41 -2.72
CA GLU A 111 -4.86 -9.21 -1.91
C GLU A 111 -5.26 -8.00 -2.77
N LEU A 112 -4.61 -7.80 -3.92
CA LEU A 112 -4.95 -6.73 -4.84
C LEU A 112 -6.40 -6.83 -5.32
N LYS A 113 -6.84 -8.01 -5.77
CA LYS A 113 -8.22 -8.23 -6.21
C LYS A 113 -9.23 -7.96 -5.10
N ALA A 114 -8.91 -8.32 -3.86
CA ALA A 114 -9.76 -8.03 -2.71
C ALA A 114 -9.88 -6.52 -2.44
N ILE A 115 -8.78 -5.77 -2.53
CA ILE A 115 -8.79 -4.32 -2.37
C ILE A 115 -9.61 -3.66 -3.48
N ILE A 116 -9.38 -4.03 -4.75
CA ILE A 116 -10.15 -3.52 -5.90
C ILE A 116 -11.64 -3.80 -5.71
N TYR A 117 -12.00 -5.05 -5.35
CA TYR A 117 -13.39 -5.43 -5.11
C TYR A 117 -14.03 -4.59 -4.01
N GLN A 118 -13.37 -4.42 -2.88
CA GLN A 118 -13.88 -3.62 -1.75
C GLN A 118 -14.06 -2.14 -2.13
N TYR A 119 -13.09 -1.59 -2.86
CA TYR A 119 -13.18 -0.21 -3.33
C TYR A 119 -14.38 -0.02 -4.29
N MET A 120 -14.47 -0.86 -5.32
CA MET A 120 -15.55 -0.79 -6.31
C MET A 120 -16.92 -1.05 -5.68
N TYR A 121 -17.05 -2.06 -4.81
CA TYR A 121 -18.29 -2.35 -4.09
C TYR A 121 -18.76 -1.14 -3.27
N ARG A 122 -17.84 -0.49 -2.55
CA ARG A 122 -18.19 0.67 -1.72
C ARG A 122 -18.51 1.88 -2.57
N MET A 123 -17.79 2.10 -3.66
CA MET A 123 -18.04 3.20 -4.59
C MET A 123 -19.43 3.08 -5.22
N VAL A 124 -19.76 1.93 -5.78
CA VAL A 124 -21.08 1.69 -6.44
C VAL A 124 -22.25 1.81 -5.44
N ASN A 125 -22.04 1.38 -4.20
CA ASN A 125 -23.06 1.41 -3.16
C ASN A 125 -23.04 2.70 -2.31
N ASN A 126 -22.28 3.73 -2.70
CA ASN A 126 -22.12 5.00 -1.97
C ASN A 126 -21.71 4.80 -0.49
N LYS A 127 -20.77 3.88 -0.23
CA LYS A 127 -20.28 3.50 1.11
C LYS A 127 -18.80 3.86 1.32
N LEU A 128 -18.31 4.91 0.66
CA LEU A 128 -16.94 5.44 0.85
C LEU A 128 -16.85 6.49 1.96
N ARG A 129 -17.94 6.75 2.67
CA ARG A 129 -18.03 7.70 3.79
C ARG A 129 -18.41 6.98 5.09
#